data_2a6f9cc9f9c1b925c17140ec5cac1554
#
_entry.id   2a6f9cc9f9c1b925c17140ec5cac1554
#
_cell.length_a   1.000
_cell.length_b   1.000
_cell.length_c   1.000
_cell.angle_alpha   90.00
_cell.angle_beta   90.00
_cell.angle_gamma   90.00
#
_symmetry.space_group_name_H-M   'P 1'
#
loop_
_entity.id
_entity.type
_entity.pdbx_description
1 polymer ?
#
loop_
_entity_poly.entity_id
_entity_poly.type
_entity_poly.pdbx_seq_one_letter_code
_entity_poly.pdbx_strand_id
1 'polypeptide(L)'
;MKVNLLIFTIILCPTLCFGELFLEITKGSEDPYKVAMIPFEGNSRLSKELNFIMQNDLIRTGEFSILDEKLLLPLQIIDDELVYNDWKLLGMDYLVTGKIIKTNNSLDINYEIYDIHKKRKIRSSKVFGIPNQIRQLAHYTSDGI
;
A
#
# COMPACT_ATOMS: atom_id res chain seq x y z
N MET A 1 -32.32 19.58 -62.34
CA MET A 1 -30.87 19.42 -62.05
C MET A 1 -30.36 20.14 -60.78
N LYS A 2 -31.16 21.02 -60.20
CA LYS A 2 -30.74 21.76 -58.96
C LYS A 2 -31.05 21.04 -57.61
N VAL A 3 -32.02 20.12 -57.61
CA VAL A 3 -32.44 19.38 -56.42
C VAL A 3 -31.43 18.29 -56.01
N ASN A 4 -30.81 17.61 -56.99
CA ASN A 4 -29.84 16.54 -56.74
C ASN A 4 -28.51 17.06 -56.13
N LEU A 5 -28.16 18.33 -56.42
CA LEU A 5 -26.94 18.93 -55.85
C LEU A 5 -27.09 19.24 -54.38
N LEU A 6 -28.31 19.62 -53.95
CA LEU A 6 -28.61 19.96 -52.55
C LEU A 6 -28.66 18.72 -51.64
N ILE A 7 -29.14 17.59 -52.18
CA ILE A 7 -29.16 16.30 -51.47
C ILE A 7 -27.73 15.75 -51.30
N PHE A 8 -26.85 15.98 -52.31
CA PHE A 8 -25.47 15.51 -52.21
C PHE A 8 -24.63 16.27 -51.15
N THR A 9 -24.98 17.56 -50.90
CA THR A 9 -24.28 18.38 -49.87
C THR A 9 -24.65 17.97 -48.43
N ILE A 10 -25.85 17.40 -48.21
CA ILE A 10 -26.30 16.95 -46.88
C ILE A 10 -25.64 15.66 -46.45
N ILE A 11 -25.21 14.80 -47.39
CA ILE A 11 -24.57 13.50 -47.09
C ILE A 11 -23.10 13.66 -46.68
N LEU A 12 -22.48 14.82 -46.94
CA LEU A 12 -21.06 15.07 -46.65
C LEU A 12 -20.84 15.84 -45.33
N CYS A 13 -21.83 15.84 -44.43
CA CYS A 13 -21.64 16.42 -43.13
C CYS A 13 -20.87 15.42 -42.24
N PRO A 14 -19.56 15.63 -41.93
CA PRO A 14 -18.86 14.78 -41.03
C PRO A 14 -19.47 14.96 -39.64
N THR A 15 -20.04 13.90 -39.09
CA THR A 15 -20.41 13.85 -37.69
C THR A 15 -19.11 13.98 -36.87
N LEU A 16 -18.84 15.19 -36.39
CA LEU A 16 -17.81 15.42 -35.36
C LEU A 16 -18.24 14.68 -34.09
N CYS A 17 -17.77 13.43 -33.99
CA CYS A 17 -17.89 12.65 -32.76
C CYS A 17 -16.95 13.29 -31.74
N PHE A 18 -17.47 14.20 -30.93
CA PHE A 18 -16.78 14.65 -29.73
C PHE A 18 -16.80 13.48 -28.72
N GLY A 19 -15.73 12.68 -28.73
CA GLY A 19 -15.48 11.75 -27.64
C GLY A 19 -15.15 12.57 -26.40
N GLU A 20 -16.09 12.71 -25.48
CA GLU A 20 -15.76 13.19 -24.13
C GLU A 20 -14.87 12.16 -23.48
N LEU A 21 -13.62 12.55 -23.21
CA LEU A 21 -12.71 11.76 -22.38
C LEU A 21 -13.21 11.87 -20.94
N PHE A 22 -13.99 10.89 -20.49
CA PHE A 22 -14.35 10.76 -19.09
C PHE A 22 -13.11 10.29 -18.34
N LEU A 23 -12.38 11.23 -17.76
CA LEU A 23 -11.33 10.92 -16.80
C LEU A 23 -12.02 10.65 -15.45
N GLU A 24 -12.34 9.40 -15.18
CA GLU A 24 -12.75 8.99 -13.84
C GLU A 24 -11.54 9.11 -12.92
N ILE A 25 -11.43 10.24 -12.23
CA ILE A 25 -10.49 10.36 -11.11
C ILE A 25 -11.09 9.53 -9.99
N THR A 26 -10.62 8.30 -9.85
CA THR A 26 -10.90 7.49 -8.68
C THR A 26 -10.35 8.27 -7.49
N LYS A 27 -11.22 9.00 -6.78
CA LYS A 27 -10.85 9.54 -5.47
C LYS A 27 -10.42 8.34 -4.63
N GLY A 28 -9.20 8.39 -4.10
CA GLY A 28 -8.80 7.51 -3.02
C GLY A 28 -9.87 7.56 -1.92
N SER A 29 -9.95 6.53 -1.11
CA SER A 29 -10.91 6.44 -0.01
C SER A 29 -11.02 7.79 0.69
N GLU A 30 -12.24 8.31 0.91
CA GLU A 30 -12.44 9.58 1.63
C GLU A 30 -11.87 9.52 3.04
N ASP A 31 -11.69 8.30 3.58
CA ASP A 31 -11.09 8.03 4.89
C ASP A 31 -10.13 6.83 4.75
N PRO A 32 -8.84 7.07 4.45
CA PRO A 32 -7.86 6.01 4.26
C PRO A 32 -7.62 5.25 5.55
N TYR A 33 -7.41 3.93 5.47
CA TYR A 33 -7.06 3.10 6.61
C TYR A 33 -5.76 3.58 7.27
N LYS A 34 -5.81 3.76 8.58
CA LYS A 34 -4.68 4.23 9.38
C LYS A 34 -3.80 3.06 9.80
N VAL A 35 -2.57 3.06 9.32
CA VAL A 35 -1.63 1.96 9.53
C VAL A 35 -0.44 2.43 10.35
N ALA A 36 -0.16 1.75 11.45
CA ALA A 36 1.11 1.85 12.16
C ALA A 36 2.07 0.80 11.59
N MET A 37 3.19 1.24 11.04
CA MET A 37 4.23 0.35 10.54
C MET A 37 5.45 0.42 11.46
N ILE A 38 5.65 -0.63 12.27
CA ILE A 38 6.81 -0.73 13.16
C ILE A 38 8.05 -1.02 12.30
N PRO A 39 9.17 -0.32 12.52
CA PRO A 39 10.42 -0.64 11.87
C PRO A 39 10.78 -2.12 12.04
N PHE A 40 11.03 -2.82 10.96
CA PHE A 40 11.30 -4.26 10.99
C PHE A 40 12.58 -4.55 11.77
N GLU A 41 12.54 -5.55 12.63
CA GLU A 41 13.71 -6.00 13.37
C GLU A 41 14.80 -6.56 12.45
N GLY A 42 16.06 -6.43 12.87
CA GLY A 42 17.22 -7.00 12.17
C GLY A 42 18.22 -5.95 11.72
N ASN A 43 18.73 -6.06 10.51
CA ASN A 43 19.74 -5.11 10.00
C ASN A 43 19.15 -3.72 9.81
N SER A 44 19.61 -2.74 10.59
CA SER A 44 19.05 -1.39 10.65
C SER A 44 19.02 -0.66 9.28
N ARG A 45 20.04 -0.86 8.44
CA ARG A 45 20.08 -0.26 7.10
C ARG A 45 19.00 -0.86 6.20
N LEU A 46 18.89 -2.17 6.16
CA LEU A 46 17.88 -2.87 5.35
C LEU A 46 16.47 -2.59 5.85
N SER A 47 16.29 -2.51 7.17
CA SER A 47 15.00 -2.16 7.78
C SER A 47 14.53 -0.77 7.36
N LYS A 48 15.40 0.24 7.42
CA LYS A 48 15.08 1.60 6.97
C LYS A 48 14.71 1.66 5.49
N GLU A 49 15.50 0.99 4.64
CA GLU A 49 15.24 0.95 3.20
C GLU A 49 13.93 0.23 2.89
N LEU A 50 13.69 -0.92 3.51
CA LEU A 50 12.45 -1.69 3.38
C LEU A 50 11.23 -0.84 3.79
N ASN A 51 11.25 -0.29 5.02
CA ASN A 51 10.13 0.49 5.55
C ASN A 51 9.84 1.71 4.70
N PHE A 52 10.87 2.44 4.24
CA PHE A 52 10.70 3.60 3.38
C PHE A 52 9.98 3.25 2.06
N ILE A 53 10.36 2.15 1.42
CA ILE A 53 9.74 1.73 0.15
C ILE A 53 8.30 1.29 0.41
N MET A 54 8.06 0.44 1.40
CA MET A 54 6.74 -0.07 1.73
C MET A 54 5.76 1.06 2.10
N GLN A 55 6.18 2.02 2.92
CA GLN A 55 5.35 3.17 3.29
C GLN A 55 4.95 3.99 2.06
N ASN A 56 5.92 4.27 1.16
CA ASN A 56 5.63 5.01 -0.07
C ASN A 56 4.69 4.24 -1.00
N ASP A 57 4.82 2.93 -1.10
CA ASP A 57 3.93 2.10 -1.91
C ASP A 57 2.50 2.17 -1.37
N LEU A 58 2.32 1.96 -0.07
CA LEU A 58 1.00 2.01 0.57
C LEU A 58 0.35 3.39 0.45
N ILE A 59 1.09 4.47 0.72
CA ILE A 59 0.57 5.84 0.58
C ILE A 59 0.14 6.12 -0.87
N ARG A 60 0.89 5.62 -1.84
CA ARG A 60 0.61 5.83 -3.27
C ARG A 60 -0.71 5.21 -3.74
N THR A 61 -1.20 4.17 -3.07
CA THR A 61 -2.53 3.60 -3.39
C THR A 61 -3.67 4.57 -3.08
N GLY A 62 -3.46 5.50 -2.15
CA GLY A 62 -4.51 6.38 -1.63
C GLY A 62 -5.47 5.69 -0.66
N GLU A 63 -5.29 4.41 -0.39
CA GLU A 63 -6.12 3.62 0.53
C GLU A 63 -5.59 3.63 1.97
N PHE A 64 -4.31 3.99 2.14
CA PHE A 64 -3.63 3.93 3.45
C PHE A 64 -3.03 5.27 3.84
N SER A 65 -3.11 5.56 5.14
CA SER A 65 -2.41 6.64 5.83
C SER A 65 -1.46 6.04 6.85
N ILE A 66 -0.18 6.38 6.76
CA ILE A 66 0.86 5.80 7.63
C ILE A 66 1.14 6.74 8.80
N LEU A 67 1.18 6.18 10.01
CA LEU A 67 1.55 6.91 11.22
C LEU A 67 3.02 7.37 11.16
N ASP A 68 3.26 8.65 11.54
CA ASP A 68 4.63 9.17 11.63
C ASP A 68 5.46 8.32 12.59
N GLU A 69 6.68 7.96 12.19
CA GLU A 69 7.61 7.14 12.99
C GLU A 69 7.84 7.70 14.40
N LYS A 70 7.78 9.02 14.56
CA LYS A 70 7.95 9.70 15.86
C LYS A 70 6.81 9.45 16.83
N LEU A 71 5.66 9.05 16.33
CA LEU A 71 4.47 8.76 17.13
C LEU A 71 4.28 7.25 17.37
N LEU A 72 5.17 6.42 16.82
CA LEU A 72 5.10 4.99 17.02
C LEU A 72 5.34 4.64 18.50
N LEU A 73 4.46 3.80 19.02
CA LEU A 73 4.63 3.21 20.34
C LEU A 73 5.56 2.00 20.25
N PRO A 74 6.26 1.67 21.35
CA PRO A 74 6.95 0.38 21.45
C PRO A 74 5.96 -0.77 21.25
N LEU A 75 6.35 -1.77 20.46
CA LEU A 75 5.55 -2.98 20.33
C LEU A 75 5.51 -3.71 21.67
N GLN A 76 4.33 -3.82 22.26
CA GLN A 76 4.13 -4.51 23.52
C GLN A 76 3.44 -5.84 23.26
N ILE A 77 4.11 -6.92 23.65
CA ILE A 77 3.56 -8.27 23.63
C ILE A 77 3.58 -8.77 25.09
N ILE A 78 2.42 -9.14 25.60
CA ILE A 78 2.23 -9.70 26.94
C ILE A 78 1.58 -11.06 26.75
N ASP A 79 2.18 -12.11 27.33
CA ASP A 79 1.71 -13.51 27.24
C ASP A 79 1.47 -13.95 25.78
N ASP A 80 2.41 -13.62 24.88
CA ASP A 80 2.34 -13.85 23.43
C ASP A 80 1.19 -13.14 22.71
N GLU A 81 0.51 -12.20 23.38
CA GLU A 81 -0.55 -11.39 22.79
C GLU A 81 -0.15 -9.92 22.63
N LEU A 82 -0.51 -9.33 21.51
CA LEU A 82 -0.28 -7.91 21.23
C LEU A 82 -1.22 -7.05 22.08
N VAL A 83 -0.66 -5.96 22.67
CA VAL A 83 -1.47 -4.95 23.38
C VAL A 83 -2.15 -4.03 22.38
N TYR A 84 -3.42 -4.31 22.06
CA TYR A 84 -4.19 -3.60 21.04
C TYR A 84 -4.72 -2.24 21.49
N ASN A 85 -4.95 -2.06 22.80
CA ASN A 85 -5.68 -0.90 23.30
C ASN A 85 -4.95 0.42 23.01
N ASP A 86 -3.64 0.45 23.12
CA ASP A 86 -2.84 1.66 22.89
C ASP A 86 -2.89 2.09 21.43
N TRP A 87 -2.80 1.13 20.51
CA TRP A 87 -2.94 1.40 19.08
C TRP A 87 -4.34 1.87 18.70
N LYS A 88 -5.36 1.34 19.37
CA LYS A 88 -6.74 1.79 19.22
C LYS A 88 -6.93 3.23 19.70
N LEU A 89 -6.30 3.62 20.80
CA LEU A 89 -6.33 4.99 21.32
C LEU A 89 -5.65 5.98 20.35
N LEU A 90 -4.62 5.56 19.64
CA LEU A 90 -3.99 6.33 18.56
C LEU A 90 -4.84 6.38 17.29
N GLY A 91 -5.99 5.67 17.27
CA GLY A 91 -6.90 5.63 16.12
C GLY A 91 -6.36 4.82 14.96
N MET A 92 -5.51 3.82 15.20
CA MET A 92 -5.00 2.94 14.16
C MET A 92 -5.98 1.82 13.84
N ASP A 93 -6.11 1.50 12.53
CA ASP A 93 -6.92 0.39 12.04
C ASP A 93 -6.08 -0.89 11.97
N TYR A 94 -4.85 -0.76 11.49
CA TYR A 94 -3.92 -1.89 11.31
C TYR A 94 -2.54 -1.59 11.91
N LEU A 95 -1.88 -2.66 12.32
CA LEU A 95 -0.47 -2.66 12.72
C LEU A 95 0.29 -3.64 11.83
N VAL A 96 1.40 -3.18 11.27
CA VAL A 96 2.34 -4.00 10.50
C VAL A 96 3.65 -4.07 11.28
N THR A 97 4.15 -5.27 11.48
CA THR A 97 5.45 -5.53 12.11
C THR A 97 6.16 -6.64 11.38
N GLY A 98 7.46 -6.76 11.57
CA GLY A 98 8.21 -7.83 10.92
C GLY A 98 9.67 -7.91 11.32
N LYS A 99 10.35 -8.86 10.69
CA LYS A 99 11.74 -9.16 10.93
C LYS A 99 12.49 -9.46 9.64
N ILE A 100 13.68 -8.93 9.52
CA ILE A 100 14.61 -9.18 8.42
C ILE A 100 15.71 -10.12 8.92
N ILE A 101 15.81 -11.28 8.29
CA ILE A 101 16.85 -12.27 8.55
C ILE A 101 17.78 -12.28 7.34
N LYS A 102 19.00 -11.77 7.52
CA LYS A 102 20.02 -11.75 6.46
C LYS A 102 21.08 -12.82 6.74
N THR A 103 21.35 -13.62 5.72
CA THR A 103 22.53 -14.50 5.66
C THR A 103 23.49 -13.99 4.57
N ASN A 104 24.58 -14.73 4.30
CA ASN A 104 25.49 -14.34 3.22
C ASN A 104 24.82 -14.34 1.84
N ASN A 105 23.90 -15.27 1.59
CA ASN A 105 23.29 -15.49 0.28
C ASN A 105 21.78 -15.28 0.25
N SER A 106 21.10 -15.11 1.40
CA SER A 106 19.66 -14.95 1.45
C SER A 106 19.23 -13.75 2.29
N LEU A 107 18.06 -13.25 1.96
CA LEU A 107 17.34 -12.23 2.70
C LEU A 107 15.90 -12.69 2.86
N ASP A 108 15.50 -12.94 4.10
CA ASP A 108 14.15 -13.34 4.46
C ASP A 108 13.46 -12.18 5.17
N ILE A 109 12.26 -11.82 4.71
CA ILE A 109 11.41 -10.80 5.30
C ILE A 109 10.16 -11.50 5.80
N ASN A 110 10.06 -11.65 7.12
CA ASN A 110 8.85 -12.16 7.77
C ASN A 110 8.04 -10.95 8.23
N TYR A 111 6.73 -10.92 7.95
CA TYR A 111 5.86 -9.83 8.39
C TYR A 111 4.52 -10.34 8.87
N GLU A 112 3.92 -9.57 9.73
CA GLU A 112 2.63 -9.83 10.35
C GLU A 112 1.77 -8.59 10.29
N ILE A 113 0.47 -8.79 10.04
CA ILE A 113 -0.54 -7.74 10.02
C ILE A 113 -1.59 -8.05 11.07
N TYR A 114 -1.89 -7.05 11.87
CA TYR A 114 -2.89 -7.12 12.94
C TYR A 114 -4.02 -6.15 12.67
N ASP A 115 -5.25 -6.63 12.80
CA ASP A 115 -6.47 -5.82 12.83
C ASP A 115 -6.68 -5.35 14.27
N ILE A 116 -6.56 -4.04 14.51
CA ILE A 116 -6.61 -3.45 15.84
C ILE A 116 -8.04 -3.49 16.41
N HIS A 117 -9.04 -3.32 15.57
CA HIS A 117 -10.44 -3.32 15.98
C HIS A 117 -10.92 -4.73 16.34
N LYS A 118 -10.54 -5.73 15.54
CA LYS A 118 -10.88 -7.14 15.77
C LYS A 118 -9.94 -7.83 16.76
N LYS A 119 -8.89 -7.15 17.21
CA LYS A 119 -7.88 -7.66 18.15
C LYS A 119 -7.32 -9.02 17.73
N ARG A 120 -6.91 -9.14 16.49
CA ARG A 120 -6.35 -10.40 15.97
C ARG A 120 -5.32 -10.17 14.88
N LYS A 121 -4.40 -11.11 14.79
CA LYS A 121 -3.51 -11.23 13.63
C LYS A 121 -4.32 -11.73 12.44
N ILE A 122 -4.28 -10.99 11.33
CA ILE A 122 -5.01 -11.32 10.11
C ILE A 122 -4.11 -11.93 9.04
N ARG A 123 -2.80 -11.66 9.12
CA ARG A 123 -1.82 -12.24 8.19
C ARG A 123 -0.47 -12.46 8.88
N SER A 124 0.17 -13.56 8.54
CA SER A 124 1.60 -13.80 8.76
C SER A 124 2.15 -14.35 7.45
N SER A 125 3.18 -13.73 6.93
CA SER A 125 3.73 -14.08 5.62
C SER A 125 5.24 -13.92 5.57
N LYS A 126 5.85 -14.52 4.56
CA LYS A 126 7.29 -14.48 4.35
C LYS A 126 7.60 -14.21 2.87
N VAL A 127 8.49 -13.26 2.65
CA VAL A 127 9.10 -12.97 1.35
C VAL A 127 10.59 -13.31 1.45
N PHE A 128 11.13 -13.97 0.45
CA PHE A 128 12.54 -14.35 0.45
C PHE A 128 13.22 -14.04 -0.89
N GLY A 129 14.49 -13.76 -0.84
CA GLY A 129 15.32 -13.45 -2.00
C GLY A 129 16.78 -13.28 -1.62
N ILE A 130 17.50 -12.47 -2.37
CA ILE A 130 18.91 -12.19 -2.12
C ILE A 130 19.11 -10.71 -1.69
N PRO A 131 20.18 -10.40 -0.93
CA PRO A 131 20.36 -9.09 -0.30
C PRO A 131 20.37 -7.88 -1.26
N ASN A 132 20.77 -8.06 -2.52
CA ASN A 132 20.78 -7.01 -3.53
C ASN A 132 19.39 -6.72 -4.15
N GLN A 133 18.39 -7.51 -3.81
CA GLN A 133 17.00 -7.36 -4.27
C GLN A 133 16.08 -6.70 -3.25
N ILE A 134 16.61 -6.04 -2.22
CA ILE A 134 15.81 -5.45 -1.13
C ILE A 134 14.65 -4.60 -1.64
N ARG A 135 14.85 -3.80 -2.69
CA ARG A 135 13.81 -2.97 -3.30
C ARG A 135 12.67 -3.82 -3.86
N GLN A 136 12.98 -4.86 -4.63
CA GLN A 136 11.97 -5.77 -5.19
C GLN A 136 11.21 -6.51 -4.09
N LEU A 137 11.93 -6.97 -3.06
CA LEU A 137 11.33 -7.64 -1.91
C LEU A 137 10.42 -6.71 -1.12
N ALA A 138 10.77 -5.41 -1.00
CA ALA A 138 9.94 -4.40 -0.37
C ALA A 138 8.60 -4.24 -1.12
N HIS A 139 8.62 -4.11 -2.45
CA HIS A 139 7.41 -4.05 -3.27
C HIS A 139 6.54 -5.31 -3.10
N TYR A 140 7.14 -6.51 -3.14
CA TYR A 140 6.37 -7.74 -2.90
C TYR A 140 5.79 -7.83 -1.49
N THR A 141 6.46 -7.22 -0.49
CA THR A 141 5.95 -7.18 0.87
C THR A 141 4.78 -6.20 0.98
N SER A 142 4.89 -5.02 0.36
CA SER A 142 3.79 -4.04 0.33
C SER A 142 2.58 -4.52 -0.44
N ASP A 143 2.76 -5.25 -1.55
CA ASP A 143 1.66 -5.87 -2.32
C ASP A 143 0.92 -6.95 -1.50
N GLY A 144 1.53 -7.45 -0.44
CA GLY A 144 0.94 -8.42 0.47
C GLY A 144 0.17 -7.81 1.64
N ILE A 145 0.16 -6.49 1.78
CA ILE A 145 -0.53 -5.78 2.85
C ILE A 145 -1.91 -5.34 2.40
#